data_66b8999f0bf453a597752c1c53f2f97d
#
_entry.id   66b8999f0bf453a597752c1c53f2f97d
#
_cell.length_a   1.000
_cell.length_b   1.000
_cell.length_c   1.000
_cell.angle_alpha   90.00
_cell.angle_beta   90.00
_cell.angle_gamma   90.00
#
_symmetry.space_group_name_H-M   'P 1'
#
loop_
_entity.id
_entity.type
_entity.pdbx_description
1 polymer ?
#
loop_
_entity_poly.entity_id
_entity_poly.type
_entity_poly.pdbx_seq_one_letter_code
_entity_poly.pdbx_strand_id
1 'polypeptide(L)'
;VSAAEPAVPEPTARYESYSHEALAAQVEQGNDPVSAGEAGARWTELSGRFRDSTAELASLAAGSQESWQGEAGDAMRAVLGRAAAWLGDSAAVAGVVGESVAGQAEVAARARADMPPPVEYDPAAMIRSAAASGNVLALAGLSAVMDARRAEAEAARQKAIDVLHTRDAALHGLVPRVVFPVAPELGPA
;
A
#
# COMPACT_ATOMS: atom_id res chain seq x y z
N VAL A 1 13.08 24.53 12.80
CA VAL A 1 11.64 24.54 12.44
C VAL A 1 11.22 23.10 12.37
N SER A 2 10.45 22.66 13.39
CA SER A 2 9.87 21.31 13.40
C SER A 2 8.88 21.23 12.24
N ALA A 3 9.19 20.45 11.20
CA ALA A 3 8.23 20.17 10.15
C ALA A 3 7.05 19.43 10.80
N ALA A 4 5.84 19.98 10.64
CA ALA A 4 4.64 19.31 11.11
C ALA A 4 4.54 17.95 10.40
N GLU A 5 4.35 16.90 11.19
CA GLU A 5 4.14 15.54 10.65
C GLU A 5 2.92 15.57 9.72
N PRO A 6 3.04 15.05 8.48
CA PRO A 6 1.92 15.10 7.54
C PRO A 6 0.73 14.31 8.09
N ALA A 7 -0.41 14.99 8.26
CA ALA A 7 -1.63 14.35 8.69
C ALA A 7 -2.15 13.44 7.56
N VAL A 8 -2.37 12.16 7.88
CA VAL A 8 -3.00 11.21 6.97
C VAL A 8 -4.50 11.34 7.13
N PRO A 9 -5.26 11.70 6.07
CA PRO A 9 -6.71 11.82 6.17
C PRO A 9 -7.35 10.46 6.46
N GLU A 10 -8.37 10.46 7.33
CA GLU A 10 -9.15 9.26 7.62
C GLU A 10 -9.92 8.78 6.38
N PRO A 11 -10.08 7.45 6.19
CA PRO A 11 -10.92 6.91 5.13
C PRO A 11 -12.36 7.37 5.29
N THR A 12 -12.93 8.03 4.27
CA THR A 12 -14.29 8.57 4.30
C THR A 12 -15.26 7.86 3.36
N ALA A 13 -14.83 6.77 2.74
CA ALA A 13 -15.64 6.04 1.76
C ALA A 13 -16.88 5.41 2.41
N ARG A 14 -18.05 5.60 1.76
CA ARG A 14 -19.35 5.03 2.19
C ARG A 14 -19.71 3.89 1.27
N TYR A 15 -19.13 2.72 1.52
CA TYR A 15 -19.27 1.53 0.69
C TYR A 15 -20.70 0.99 0.64
N GLU A 16 -21.54 1.30 1.64
CA GLU A 16 -22.94 0.90 1.73
C GLU A 16 -23.80 1.50 0.61
N SER A 17 -23.34 2.57 -0.05
CA SER A 17 -24.06 3.20 -1.17
C SER A 17 -23.78 2.58 -2.54
N TYR A 18 -22.84 1.64 -2.63
CA TYR A 18 -22.42 1.03 -3.90
C TYR A 18 -23.08 -0.34 -4.13
N SER A 19 -23.28 -0.70 -5.39
CA SER A 19 -23.65 -2.08 -5.76
C SER A 19 -22.49 -3.04 -5.55
N HIS A 20 -22.76 -4.33 -5.45
CA HIS A 20 -21.70 -5.34 -5.26
C HIS A 20 -20.70 -5.34 -6.42
N GLU A 21 -21.17 -5.18 -7.66
CA GLU A 21 -20.32 -5.08 -8.85
C GLU A 21 -19.40 -3.87 -8.79
N ALA A 22 -19.92 -2.73 -8.31
CA ALA A 22 -19.11 -1.52 -8.13
C ALA A 22 -18.05 -1.67 -7.03
N LEU A 23 -18.37 -2.40 -5.94
CA LEU A 23 -17.41 -2.73 -4.88
C LEU A 23 -16.31 -3.67 -5.41
N ALA A 24 -16.69 -4.72 -6.14
CA ALA A 24 -15.73 -5.64 -6.75
C ALA A 24 -14.81 -4.93 -7.75
N ALA A 25 -15.34 -4.02 -8.55
CA ALA A 25 -14.55 -3.24 -9.49
C ALA A 25 -13.47 -2.38 -8.81
N GLN A 26 -13.68 -1.93 -7.56
CA GLN A 26 -12.71 -1.11 -6.83
C GLN A 26 -11.42 -1.85 -6.42
N VAL A 27 -11.44 -3.17 -6.34
CA VAL A 27 -10.23 -3.97 -6.08
C VAL A 27 -9.53 -4.41 -7.35
N GLU A 28 -10.18 -4.27 -8.52
CA GLU A 28 -9.63 -4.65 -9.81
C GLU A 28 -9.07 -3.45 -10.59
N GLN A 29 -9.80 -2.33 -10.61
CA GLN A 29 -9.46 -1.17 -11.41
C GLN A 29 -8.38 -0.31 -10.74
N GLY A 30 -7.31 -0.03 -11.50
CA GLY A 30 -6.22 0.84 -11.01
C GLY A 30 -5.39 0.21 -9.89
N ASN A 31 -5.57 -1.07 -9.62
CA ASN A 31 -4.87 -1.81 -8.59
C ASN A 31 -3.89 -2.81 -9.22
N ASP A 32 -2.61 -2.49 -9.17
CA ASP A 32 -1.53 -3.37 -9.62
C ASP A 32 -0.57 -3.68 -8.45
N PRO A 33 -0.88 -4.70 -7.63
CA PRO A 33 -0.04 -5.08 -6.50
C PRO A 33 1.36 -5.52 -6.91
N VAL A 34 1.53 -6.05 -8.13
CA VAL A 34 2.83 -6.51 -8.63
C VAL A 34 3.74 -5.31 -8.87
N SER A 35 3.29 -4.34 -9.65
CA SER A 35 4.06 -3.10 -9.89
C SER A 35 4.33 -2.31 -8.61
N ALA A 36 3.39 -2.29 -7.65
CA ALA A 36 3.60 -1.68 -6.35
C ALA A 36 4.67 -2.42 -5.53
N GLY A 37 4.66 -3.75 -5.51
CA GLY A 37 5.67 -4.58 -4.87
C GLY A 37 7.08 -4.36 -5.46
N GLU A 38 7.18 -4.27 -6.80
CA GLU A 38 8.43 -3.93 -7.48
C GLU A 38 8.93 -2.52 -7.11
N ALA A 39 8.02 -1.56 -6.96
CA ALA A 39 8.38 -0.22 -6.50
C ALA A 39 8.94 -0.25 -5.06
N GLY A 40 8.32 -1.00 -4.15
CA GLY A 40 8.83 -1.24 -2.79
C GLY A 40 10.22 -1.85 -2.80
N ALA A 41 10.46 -2.87 -3.63
CA ALA A 41 11.77 -3.51 -3.79
C ALA A 41 12.84 -2.52 -4.27
N ARG A 42 12.53 -1.63 -5.21
CA ARG A 42 13.46 -0.58 -5.68
C ARG A 42 13.83 0.41 -4.57
N TRP A 43 12.90 0.77 -3.70
CA TRP A 43 13.19 1.59 -2.53
C TRP A 43 14.11 0.89 -1.53
N THR A 44 13.88 -0.39 -1.30
CA THR A 44 14.76 -1.22 -0.44
C THR A 44 16.17 -1.36 -1.03
N GLU A 45 16.29 -1.54 -2.34
CA GLU A 45 17.57 -1.55 -3.04
C GLU A 45 18.28 -0.20 -2.92
N LEU A 46 17.56 0.92 -3.10
CA LEU A 46 18.12 2.27 -2.92
C LEU A 46 18.63 2.47 -1.49
N SER A 47 17.89 2.00 -0.48
CA SER A 47 18.34 2.00 0.92
C SER A 47 19.67 1.24 1.08
N GLY A 48 19.80 0.07 0.45
CA GLY A 48 21.04 -0.71 0.45
C GLY A 48 22.21 0.07 -0.17
N ARG A 49 22.03 0.62 -1.35
CA ARG A 49 23.05 1.43 -2.04
C ARG A 49 23.51 2.65 -1.22
N PHE A 50 22.59 3.31 -0.53
CA PHE A 50 22.94 4.42 0.35
C PHE A 50 23.79 3.96 1.55
N ARG A 51 23.49 2.79 2.15
CA ARG A 51 24.32 2.21 3.22
C ARG A 51 25.72 1.85 2.73
N ASP A 52 25.82 1.27 1.55
CA ASP A 52 27.11 0.93 0.94
C ASP A 52 27.95 2.19 0.72
N SER A 53 27.36 3.24 0.13
CA SER A 53 28.04 4.53 -0.06
C SER A 53 28.42 5.19 1.29
N THR A 54 27.59 5.05 2.32
CA THR A 54 27.94 5.52 3.68
C THR A 54 29.20 4.84 4.19
N ALA A 55 29.29 3.51 4.03
CA ALA A 55 30.47 2.74 4.46
C ALA A 55 31.71 3.10 3.65
N GLU A 56 31.59 3.31 2.34
CA GLU A 56 32.68 3.76 1.47
C GLU A 56 33.21 5.13 1.88
N LEU A 57 32.34 6.10 2.14
CA LEU A 57 32.76 7.44 2.59
C LEU A 57 33.45 7.39 3.95
N ALA A 58 32.95 6.58 4.87
CA ALA A 58 33.57 6.37 6.17
C ALA A 58 34.97 5.73 6.04
N SER A 59 35.12 4.75 5.15
CA SER A 59 36.41 4.11 4.85
C SER A 59 37.42 5.09 4.23
N LEU A 60 36.97 5.90 3.28
CA LEU A 60 37.82 6.95 2.66
C LEU A 60 38.27 7.98 3.71
N ALA A 61 37.38 8.42 4.57
CA ALA A 61 37.74 9.35 5.63
C ALA A 61 38.80 8.75 6.58
N ALA A 62 38.60 7.49 7.00
CA ALA A 62 39.56 6.80 7.87
C ALA A 62 40.91 6.59 7.18
N GLY A 63 40.94 6.09 5.93
CA GLY A 63 42.16 5.84 5.17
C GLY A 63 42.96 7.11 4.85
N SER A 64 42.34 8.28 4.84
CA SER A 64 43.00 9.55 4.58
C SER A 64 43.80 10.09 5.77
N GLN A 65 43.59 9.56 6.99
CA GLN A 65 44.17 10.12 8.22
C GLN A 65 45.69 10.11 8.25
N GLU A 66 46.30 9.03 7.73
CA GLU A 66 47.74 8.88 7.72
C GLU A 66 48.40 9.66 6.59
N SER A 67 47.73 9.72 5.42
CA SER A 67 48.31 10.28 4.20
C SER A 67 48.04 11.79 4.03
N TRP A 68 47.03 12.34 4.68
CA TRP A 68 46.64 13.74 4.55
C TRP A 68 46.35 14.38 5.91
N GLN A 69 47.41 14.95 6.50
CA GLN A 69 47.33 15.59 7.80
C GLN A 69 47.18 17.13 7.68
N GLY A 70 46.70 17.76 8.77
CA GLY A 70 46.51 19.17 8.86
C GLY A 70 45.10 19.63 8.47
N GLU A 71 44.88 20.94 8.54
CA GLU A 71 43.58 21.60 8.46
C GLU A 71 42.78 21.25 7.21
N ALA A 72 43.43 21.18 6.05
CA ALA A 72 42.75 20.80 4.80
C ALA A 72 42.27 19.34 4.81
N GLY A 73 43.09 18.41 5.38
CA GLY A 73 42.68 17.02 5.56
C GLY A 73 41.52 16.86 6.51
N ASP A 74 41.51 17.63 7.62
CA ASP A 74 40.43 17.64 8.60
C ASP A 74 39.11 18.19 8.00
N ALA A 75 39.21 19.28 7.22
CA ALA A 75 38.07 19.87 6.52
C ALA A 75 37.46 18.88 5.52
N MET A 76 38.28 18.18 4.75
CA MET A 76 37.81 17.14 3.81
C MET A 76 37.10 16.00 4.56
N ARG A 77 37.67 15.47 5.64
CA ARG A 77 37.06 14.43 6.47
C ARG A 77 35.72 14.88 7.07
N ALA A 78 35.62 16.15 7.47
CA ALA A 78 34.36 16.73 7.95
C ALA A 78 33.28 16.76 6.86
N VAL A 79 33.64 17.06 5.60
CA VAL A 79 32.72 17.00 4.46
C VAL A 79 32.27 15.57 4.20
N LEU A 80 33.18 14.61 4.17
CA LEU A 80 32.86 13.18 3.98
C LEU A 80 31.95 12.67 5.11
N GLY A 81 32.20 13.08 6.36
CA GLY A 81 31.38 12.73 7.51
C GLY A 81 29.95 13.27 7.40
N ARG A 82 29.79 14.52 6.97
CA ARG A 82 28.43 15.09 6.74
C ARG A 82 27.69 14.37 5.61
N ALA A 83 28.37 14.06 4.51
CA ALA A 83 27.79 13.30 3.40
C ALA A 83 27.39 11.88 3.83
N ALA A 84 28.25 11.19 4.57
CA ALA A 84 27.97 9.85 5.09
C ALA A 84 26.76 9.84 6.04
N ALA A 85 26.69 10.82 6.95
CA ALA A 85 25.53 10.94 7.85
C ALA A 85 24.22 11.16 7.08
N TRP A 86 24.22 12.08 6.11
CA TRP A 86 23.04 12.32 5.27
C TRP A 86 22.61 11.10 4.46
N LEU A 87 23.57 10.36 3.92
CA LEU A 87 23.28 9.10 3.20
C LEU A 87 22.72 8.03 4.15
N GLY A 88 23.24 7.92 5.37
CA GLY A 88 22.73 7.00 6.39
C GLY A 88 21.29 7.31 6.78
N ASP A 89 20.98 8.57 7.03
CA ASP A 89 19.62 9.03 7.33
C ASP A 89 18.68 8.80 6.13
N SER A 90 19.15 9.11 4.91
CA SER A 90 18.41 8.87 3.68
C SER A 90 18.15 7.38 3.44
N ALA A 91 19.11 6.51 3.78
CA ALA A 91 18.95 5.06 3.71
C ALA A 91 17.84 4.56 4.64
N ALA A 92 17.80 5.09 5.87
CA ALA A 92 16.75 4.74 6.83
C ALA A 92 15.35 5.11 6.30
N VAL A 93 15.21 6.33 5.77
CA VAL A 93 13.94 6.79 5.18
C VAL A 93 13.54 5.95 3.98
N ALA A 94 14.49 5.67 3.05
CA ALA A 94 14.23 4.84 1.87
C ALA A 94 13.78 3.42 2.27
N GLY A 95 14.37 2.85 3.33
CA GLY A 95 13.95 1.56 3.88
C GLY A 95 12.52 1.56 4.36
N VAL A 96 12.13 2.55 5.17
CA VAL A 96 10.75 2.71 5.67
C VAL A 96 9.75 2.88 4.53
N VAL A 97 10.09 3.67 3.49
CA VAL A 97 9.24 3.82 2.29
C VAL A 97 9.10 2.49 1.56
N GLY A 98 10.21 1.74 1.39
CA GLY A 98 10.19 0.43 0.74
C GLY A 98 9.28 -0.57 1.44
N GLU A 99 9.40 -0.70 2.75
CA GLU A 99 8.55 -1.56 3.59
C GLU A 99 7.08 -1.14 3.52
N SER A 100 6.81 0.15 3.58
CA SER A 100 5.46 0.70 3.48
C SER A 100 4.81 0.37 2.13
N VAL A 101 5.49 0.61 1.02
CA VAL A 101 4.97 0.33 -0.32
C VAL A 101 4.77 -1.17 -0.54
N ALA A 102 5.70 -2.01 -0.07
CA ALA A 102 5.55 -3.47 -0.12
C ALA A 102 4.32 -3.93 0.68
N GLY A 103 4.14 -3.41 1.90
CA GLY A 103 2.97 -3.70 2.73
C GLY A 103 1.64 -3.25 2.08
N GLN A 104 1.63 -2.09 1.43
CA GLN A 104 0.45 -1.62 0.67
C GLN A 104 0.13 -2.55 -0.50
N ALA A 105 1.14 -3.07 -1.21
CA ALA A 105 0.96 -4.05 -2.28
C ALA A 105 0.33 -5.36 -1.74
N GLU A 106 0.78 -5.84 -0.58
CA GLU A 106 0.21 -7.02 0.07
C GLU A 106 -1.25 -6.82 0.49
N VAL A 107 -1.58 -5.65 1.06
CA VAL A 107 -2.95 -5.29 1.44
C VAL A 107 -3.85 -5.26 0.21
N ALA A 108 -3.39 -4.66 -0.88
CA ALA A 108 -4.12 -4.60 -2.14
C ALA A 108 -4.35 -6.00 -2.75
N ALA A 109 -3.33 -6.85 -2.75
CA ALA A 109 -3.44 -8.24 -3.23
C ALA A 109 -4.42 -9.05 -2.37
N ARG A 110 -4.37 -8.90 -1.04
CA ARG A 110 -5.28 -9.59 -0.12
C ARG A 110 -6.72 -9.14 -0.33
N ALA A 111 -6.98 -7.83 -0.43
CA ALA A 111 -8.32 -7.31 -0.67
C ALA A 111 -8.91 -7.88 -1.98
N ARG A 112 -8.09 -8.03 -3.02
CA ARG A 112 -8.50 -8.66 -4.28
C ARG A 112 -8.82 -10.16 -4.11
N ALA A 113 -8.01 -10.89 -3.35
CA ALA A 113 -8.22 -12.31 -3.09
C ALA A 113 -9.45 -12.59 -2.22
N ASP A 114 -9.74 -11.71 -1.25
CA ASP A 114 -10.82 -11.87 -0.29
C ASP A 114 -12.17 -11.35 -0.81
N MET A 115 -12.17 -10.58 -1.91
CA MET A 115 -13.38 -10.00 -2.51
C MET A 115 -14.29 -11.12 -3.03
N PRO A 116 -15.52 -11.25 -2.48
CA PRO A 116 -16.45 -12.25 -2.97
C PRO A 116 -16.98 -11.86 -4.36
N PRO A 117 -17.24 -12.84 -5.24
CA PRO A 117 -17.87 -12.56 -6.52
C PRO A 117 -19.29 -12.01 -6.32
N PRO A 118 -19.75 -11.07 -7.15
CA PRO A 118 -21.13 -10.60 -7.12
C PRO A 118 -22.11 -11.73 -7.30
N VAL A 119 -23.09 -11.80 -6.43
CA VAL A 119 -24.20 -12.77 -6.51
C VAL A 119 -25.37 -12.13 -7.20
N GLU A 120 -25.70 -12.62 -8.39
CA GLU A 120 -26.81 -12.13 -9.18
C GLU A 120 -28.15 -12.51 -8.53
N TYR A 121 -29.02 -11.52 -8.31
CA TYR A 121 -30.39 -11.69 -7.85
C TYR A 121 -31.34 -10.88 -8.73
N ASP A 122 -31.98 -11.58 -9.68
CA ASP A 122 -33.04 -11.03 -10.52
C ASP A 122 -34.37 -11.73 -10.21
N PRO A 123 -35.21 -11.17 -9.35
CA PRO A 123 -36.50 -11.76 -8.98
C PRO A 123 -37.44 -11.91 -10.18
N ALA A 124 -37.37 -10.99 -11.15
CA ALA A 124 -38.22 -11.04 -12.32
C ALA A 124 -37.82 -12.20 -13.25
N ALA A 125 -36.53 -12.44 -13.44
CA ALA A 125 -36.04 -13.58 -14.19
C ALA A 125 -36.41 -14.91 -13.50
N MET A 126 -36.28 -14.98 -12.17
CA MET A 126 -36.66 -16.18 -11.40
C MET A 126 -38.15 -16.49 -11.53
N ILE A 127 -39.03 -15.49 -11.45
CA ILE A 127 -40.47 -15.66 -11.63
C ILE A 127 -40.79 -16.11 -13.05
N ARG A 128 -40.21 -15.49 -14.08
CA ARG A 128 -40.41 -15.86 -15.47
C ARG A 128 -39.99 -17.32 -15.74
N SER A 129 -38.83 -17.71 -15.23
CA SER A 129 -38.30 -19.06 -15.38
C SER A 129 -39.19 -20.10 -14.70
N ALA A 130 -39.64 -19.85 -13.47
CA ALA A 130 -40.54 -20.73 -12.76
C ALA A 130 -41.91 -20.89 -13.49
N ALA A 131 -42.47 -19.79 -13.99
CA ALA A 131 -43.72 -19.79 -14.72
C ALA A 131 -43.59 -20.58 -16.08
N ALA A 132 -42.47 -20.37 -16.77
CA ALA A 132 -42.19 -21.07 -18.05
C ALA A 132 -41.95 -22.57 -17.89
N SER A 133 -41.50 -23.00 -16.70
CA SER A 133 -41.27 -24.44 -16.43
C SER A 133 -42.52 -25.28 -16.37
N GLY A 134 -43.70 -24.70 -16.18
CA GLY A 134 -44.97 -25.39 -15.97
C GLY A 134 -45.04 -26.27 -14.71
N ASN A 135 -44.03 -26.20 -13.86
CA ASN A 135 -43.90 -27.02 -12.65
C ASN A 135 -44.55 -26.32 -11.44
N VAL A 136 -45.72 -26.79 -11.04
CA VAL A 136 -46.50 -26.27 -9.92
C VAL A 136 -45.71 -26.33 -8.60
N LEU A 137 -44.88 -27.36 -8.43
CA LEU A 137 -44.09 -27.51 -7.21
C LEU A 137 -42.96 -26.48 -7.18
N ALA A 138 -42.34 -26.14 -8.31
CA ALA A 138 -41.36 -25.06 -8.43
C ALA A 138 -41.97 -23.70 -8.14
N LEU A 139 -43.20 -23.45 -8.56
CA LEU A 139 -43.95 -22.23 -8.22
C LEU A 139 -44.28 -22.13 -6.73
N ALA A 140 -44.67 -23.25 -6.10
CA ALA A 140 -44.96 -23.29 -4.67
C ALA A 140 -43.73 -23.02 -3.79
N GLY A 141 -42.53 -23.47 -4.24
CA GLY A 141 -41.25 -23.27 -3.53
C GLY A 141 -40.52 -21.97 -3.90
N LEU A 142 -41.01 -21.23 -4.90
CA LEU A 142 -40.30 -20.08 -5.48
C LEU A 142 -39.95 -19.00 -4.44
N SER A 143 -40.89 -18.68 -3.54
CA SER A 143 -40.66 -17.68 -2.49
C SER A 143 -39.44 -18.02 -1.63
N ALA A 144 -39.37 -19.25 -1.13
CA ALA A 144 -38.25 -19.69 -0.32
C ALA A 144 -36.90 -19.65 -1.08
N VAL A 145 -36.89 -20.01 -2.37
CA VAL A 145 -35.69 -19.93 -3.21
C VAL A 145 -35.28 -18.47 -3.44
N MET A 146 -36.23 -17.58 -3.68
CA MET A 146 -35.97 -16.15 -3.85
C MET A 146 -35.42 -15.52 -2.56
N ASP A 147 -35.99 -15.86 -1.40
CA ASP A 147 -35.53 -15.36 -0.10
C ASP A 147 -34.10 -15.85 0.19
N ALA A 148 -33.82 -17.12 -0.07
CA ALA A 148 -32.48 -17.68 0.09
C ALA A 148 -31.46 -16.99 -0.83
N ARG A 149 -31.80 -16.77 -2.10
CA ARG A 149 -30.90 -16.11 -3.06
C ARG A 149 -30.66 -14.65 -2.73
N ARG A 150 -31.70 -13.96 -2.26
CA ARG A 150 -31.59 -12.59 -1.77
C ARG A 150 -30.66 -12.50 -0.55
N ALA A 151 -30.82 -13.40 0.41
CA ALA A 151 -29.98 -13.46 1.60
C ALA A 151 -28.50 -13.72 1.24
N GLU A 152 -28.25 -14.63 0.28
CA GLU A 152 -26.92 -14.92 -0.24
C GLU A 152 -26.29 -13.68 -0.90
N ALA A 153 -27.05 -12.97 -1.75
CA ALA A 153 -26.58 -11.74 -2.41
C ALA A 153 -26.24 -10.63 -1.40
N GLU A 154 -27.08 -10.44 -0.40
CA GLU A 154 -26.83 -9.44 0.64
C GLU A 154 -25.65 -9.80 1.53
N ALA A 155 -25.52 -11.08 1.91
CA ALA A 155 -24.36 -11.55 2.68
C ALA A 155 -23.03 -11.38 1.92
N ALA A 156 -23.03 -11.70 0.63
CA ALA A 156 -21.86 -11.51 -0.23
C ALA A 156 -21.51 -10.01 -0.38
N ARG A 157 -22.52 -9.15 -0.57
CA ARG A 157 -22.35 -7.70 -0.64
C ARG A 157 -21.80 -7.14 0.68
N GLN A 158 -22.33 -7.56 1.84
CA GLN A 158 -21.82 -7.13 3.14
C GLN A 158 -20.37 -7.54 3.32
N LYS A 159 -19.99 -8.76 2.95
CA LYS A 159 -18.60 -9.21 2.98
C LYS A 159 -17.70 -8.34 2.07
N ALA A 160 -18.17 -7.93 0.90
CA ALA A 160 -17.42 -7.02 0.01
C ALA A 160 -17.16 -5.66 0.67
N ILE A 161 -18.15 -5.11 1.38
CA ILE A 161 -18.02 -3.88 2.17
C ILE A 161 -16.96 -4.05 3.26
N ASP A 162 -17.00 -5.14 4.01
CA ASP A 162 -16.06 -5.42 5.09
C ASP A 162 -14.62 -5.57 4.57
N VAL A 163 -14.43 -6.18 3.40
CA VAL A 163 -13.12 -6.28 2.72
C VAL A 163 -12.56 -4.90 2.41
N LEU A 164 -13.38 -3.98 1.86
CA LEU A 164 -12.93 -2.63 1.52
C LEU A 164 -12.63 -1.78 2.76
N HIS A 165 -13.42 -1.86 3.79
CA HIS A 165 -13.12 -1.19 5.06
C HIS A 165 -11.82 -1.72 5.69
N THR A 166 -11.62 -3.03 5.67
CA THR A 166 -10.38 -3.66 6.18
C THR A 166 -9.17 -3.20 5.38
N ARG A 167 -9.29 -3.16 4.03
CA ARG A 167 -8.25 -2.64 3.13
C ARG A 167 -7.88 -1.21 3.48
N ASP A 168 -8.87 -0.32 3.59
CA ASP A 168 -8.65 1.11 3.81
C ASP A 168 -8.01 1.39 5.17
N ALA A 169 -8.47 0.69 6.22
CA ALA A 169 -7.86 0.78 7.55
C ALA A 169 -6.39 0.30 7.55
N ALA A 170 -6.10 -0.80 6.84
CA ALA A 170 -4.75 -1.32 6.71
C ALA A 170 -3.84 -0.38 5.90
N LEU A 171 -4.33 0.17 4.77
CA LEU A 171 -3.59 1.14 3.96
C LEU A 171 -3.29 2.43 4.75
N HIS A 172 -4.27 2.93 5.52
CA HIS A 172 -4.08 4.09 6.38
C HIS A 172 -2.95 3.88 7.39
N GLY A 173 -2.87 2.69 7.99
CA GLY A 173 -1.82 2.32 8.95
C GLY A 173 -0.42 2.18 8.32
N LEU A 174 -0.34 2.00 6.99
CA LEU A 174 0.91 1.83 6.27
C LEU A 174 1.45 3.12 5.64
N VAL A 175 0.79 4.26 5.78
CA VAL A 175 1.31 5.53 5.25
C VAL A 175 2.58 5.93 6.00
N PRO A 176 3.75 6.03 5.33
CA PRO A 176 4.99 6.36 6.01
C PRO A 176 4.99 7.81 6.47
N ARG A 177 5.31 8.04 7.77
CA ARG A 177 5.41 9.36 8.37
C ARG A 177 6.87 9.78 8.46
N VAL A 178 7.57 9.75 7.33
CA VAL A 178 8.98 10.07 7.25
C VAL A 178 9.22 11.17 6.21
N VAL A 179 10.27 11.96 6.44
CA VAL A 179 10.71 13.03 5.54
C VAL A 179 12.18 12.81 5.22
N PHE A 180 12.56 12.92 3.95
CA PHE A 180 13.97 12.86 3.58
C PHE A 180 14.74 14.04 4.18
N PRO A 181 15.94 13.79 4.70
CA PRO A 181 16.78 14.85 5.25
C PRO A 181 17.21 15.81 4.14
N VAL A 182 17.33 17.08 4.49
CA VAL A 182 17.87 18.09 3.57
C VAL A 182 19.33 17.74 3.28
N ALA A 183 19.72 17.81 2.01
CA ALA A 183 21.08 17.57 1.60
C ALA A 183 22.05 18.56 2.30
N PRO A 184 23.19 18.11 2.84
CA PRO A 184 24.13 18.99 3.50
C PRO A 184 24.85 19.89 2.49
N GLU A 185 25.23 21.09 2.93
CA GLU A 185 26.15 21.92 2.18
C GLU A 185 27.55 21.28 2.24
N LEU A 186 28.07 20.90 1.07
CA LEU A 186 29.38 20.26 0.93
C LEU A 186 30.48 21.25 0.48
N GLY A 187 30.12 22.52 0.25
CA GLY A 187 31.06 23.60 -0.09
C GLY A 187 31.95 24.00 1.10
N PRO A 188 33.04 24.74 0.84
CA PRO A 188 33.84 25.34 1.89
C PRO A 188 32.98 26.31 2.71
N ALA A 189 33.11 26.24 4.04
CA ALA A 189 32.50 27.22 4.95
C ALA A 189 33.18 28.57 4.81
#